data_f7b9e5d073660cffc75a963cee95749a
#
_entry.id   f7b9e5d073660cffc75a963cee95749a
#
_cell.length_a   1.000
_cell.length_b   1.000
_cell.length_c   1.000
_cell.angle_alpha   90.00
_cell.angle_beta   90.00
_cell.angle_gamma   90.00
#
_symmetry.space_group_name_H-M   'P 1'
#
loop_
_entity.id
_entity.type
_entity.pdbx_description
1 polymer ?
#
loop_
_entity_poly.entity_id
_entity_poly.type
_entity_poly.pdbx_seq_one_letter_code
_entity_poly.pdbx_strand_id
1 'polypeptide(L)'
;MSIASENASVLRTRFAQPDSLLRFGIGLDGIATGSVAVVLLVAAKWLVEPLGPSLGFQVAHAAALIGYGVLAFVLSRADRSKLGAIGVAYIAGNLLATVLYVAAGVMKWVPLTTAGVTLSIAFGIYTAVMADIQFLGLRRLRSA
;
A
#
# COMPACT_ATOMS: atom_id res chain seq x y z
N MET A 1 -16.93 -34.60 9.78
CA MET A 1 -16.91 -33.23 9.23
C MET A 1 -15.46 -32.85 8.99
N SER A 2 -15.08 -32.49 7.76
CA SER A 2 -13.67 -32.30 7.41
C SER A 2 -13.17 -30.91 7.87
N ILE A 3 -11.94 -30.82 8.39
CA ILE A 3 -11.26 -29.56 8.77
C ILE A 3 -11.29 -28.55 7.59
N ALA A 4 -11.29 -29.03 6.35
CA ALA A 4 -11.40 -28.19 5.15
C ALA A 4 -12.76 -27.49 5.03
N SER A 5 -13.85 -28.14 5.41
CA SER A 5 -15.21 -27.54 5.36
C SER A 5 -15.42 -26.50 6.45
N GLU A 6 -14.82 -26.70 7.61
CA GLU A 6 -14.87 -25.77 8.75
C GLU A 6 -14.03 -24.51 8.44
N ASN A 7 -12.83 -24.66 7.91
CA ASN A 7 -12.01 -23.53 7.48
C ASN A 7 -12.66 -22.71 6.35
N ALA A 8 -13.33 -23.36 5.41
CA ALA A 8 -14.06 -22.67 4.33
C ALA A 8 -15.27 -21.88 4.87
N SER A 9 -15.97 -22.39 5.89
CA SER A 9 -17.10 -21.69 6.52
C SER A 9 -16.63 -20.47 7.33
N VAL A 10 -15.52 -20.58 8.07
CA VAL A 10 -14.90 -19.48 8.83
C VAL A 10 -14.40 -18.38 7.90
N LEU A 11 -13.79 -18.73 6.78
CA LEU A 11 -13.36 -17.74 5.78
C LEU A 11 -14.56 -17.02 5.15
N ARG A 12 -15.61 -17.74 4.77
CA ARG A 12 -16.84 -17.15 4.23
C ARG A 12 -17.50 -16.17 5.20
N THR A 13 -17.59 -16.50 6.48
CA THR A 13 -18.15 -15.60 7.50
C THR A 13 -17.27 -14.37 7.75
N ARG A 14 -15.95 -14.48 7.72
CA ARG A 14 -15.05 -13.33 7.85
C ARG A 14 -15.15 -12.36 6.69
N PHE A 15 -15.22 -12.85 5.43
CA PHE A 15 -15.42 -11.99 4.26
C PHE A 15 -16.86 -11.48 4.08
N ALA A 16 -17.82 -12.03 4.81
CA ALA A 16 -19.19 -11.55 4.80
C ALA A 16 -19.39 -10.24 5.58
N GLN A 17 -18.47 -9.89 6.50
CA GLN A 17 -18.58 -8.65 7.28
C GLN A 17 -18.37 -7.42 6.37
N PRO A 18 -19.16 -6.35 6.54
CA PRO A 18 -19.08 -5.14 5.70
C PRO A 18 -17.71 -4.46 5.68
N ASP A 19 -16.97 -4.52 6.78
CA ASP A 19 -15.66 -3.88 6.96
C ASP A 19 -14.46 -4.75 6.54
N SER A 20 -14.70 -6.03 6.24
CA SER A 20 -13.63 -7.00 5.96
C SER A 20 -12.77 -6.62 4.75
N LEU A 21 -13.40 -6.14 3.66
CA LEU A 21 -12.68 -5.76 2.44
C LEU A 21 -11.80 -4.53 2.67
N LEU A 22 -12.30 -3.54 3.43
CA LEU A 22 -11.52 -2.34 3.75
C LEU A 22 -10.32 -2.68 4.63
N ARG A 23 -10.53 -3.49 5.68
CA ARG A 23 -9.44 -3.99 6.54
C ARG A 23 -8.40 -4.77 5.76
N PHE A 24 -8.87 -5.65 4.88
CA PHE A 24 -8.00 -6.44 4.01
C PHE A 24 -7.18 -5.52 3.09
N GLY A 25 -7.81 -4.56 2.42
CA GLY A 25 -7.12 -3.63 1.51
C GLY A 25 -6.06 -2.80 2.22
N ILE A 26 -6.38 -2.21 3.40
CA ILE A 26 -5.41 -1.43 4.19
C ILE A 26 -4.28 -2.34 4.73
N GLY A 27 -4.62 -3.52 5.24
CA GLY A 27 -3.64 -4.46 5.78
C GLY A 27 -2.70 -5.02 4.71
N LEU A 28 -3.24 -5.38 3.55
CA LEU A 28 -2.47 -5.85 2.40
C LEU A 28 -1.50 -4.78 1.89
N ASP A 29 -1.98 -3.55 1.74
CA ASP A 29 -1.18 -2.40 1.35
C ASP A 29 -0.02 -2.18 2.34
N GLY A 30 -0.31 -2.22 3.64
CA GLY A 30 0.72 -2.10 4.68
C GLY A 30 1.79 -3.19 4.61
N ILE A 31 1.38 -4.45 4.47
CA ILE A 31 2.30 -5.58 4.39
C ILE A 31 3.13 -5.52 3.11
N ALA A 32 2.49 -5.30 1.96
CA ALA A 32 3.17 -5.27 0.68
C ALA A 32 4.15 -4.09 0.60
N THR A 33 3.70 -2.87 0.92
CA THR A 33 4.54 -1.67 0.91
C THR A 33 5.69 -1.79 1.92
N GLY A 34 5.40 -2.24 3.16
CA GLY A 34 6.41 -2.41 4.18
C GLY A 34 7.47 -3.46 3.81
N SER A 35 7.05 -4.59 3.24
CA SER A 35 7.98 -5.64 2.81
C SER A 35 8.89 -5.17 1.67
N VAL A 36 8.34 -4.51 0.66
CA VAL A 36 9.12 -3.92 -0.44
C VAL A 36 10.07 -2.86 0.11
N ALA A 37 9.62 -2.02 1.04
CA ALA A 37 10.44 -0.98 1.64
C ALA A 37 11.64 -1.54 2.42
N VAL A 38 11.47 -2.66 3.14
CA VAL A 38 12.59 -3.36 3.80
C VAL A 38 13.62 -3.84 2.76
N VAL A 39 13.16 -4.43 1.65
CA VAL A 39 14.05 -4.85 0.56
C VAL A 39 14.79 -3.65 -0.03
N LEU A 40 14.07 -2.54 -0.31
CA LEU A 40 14.67 -1.30 -0.83
C LEU A 40 15.69 -0.72 0.15
N LEU A 41 15.42 -0.74 1.45
CA LEU A 41 16.35 -0.23 2.47
C LEU A 41 17.64 -1.07 2.52
N VAL A 42 17.51 -2.40 2.55
CA VAL A 42 18.65 -3.31 2.57
C VAL A 42 19.49 -3.18 1.29
N ALA A 43 18.83 -3.05 0.15
CA ALA A 43 19.47 -2.95 -1.15
C ALA A 43 19.90 -1.52 -1.53
N ALA A 44 19.57 -0.49 -0.73
CA ALA A 44 19.69 0.92 -1.11
C ALA A 44 21.05 1.29 -1.71
N LYS A 45 22.16 0.80 -1.13
CA LYS A 45 23.52 1.07 -1.63
C LYS A 45 23.73 0.57 -3.06
N TRP A 46 23.20 -0.60 -3.40
CA TRP A 46 23.32 -1.22 -4.72
C TRP A 46 22.32 -0.68 -5.74
N LEU A 47 21.27 0.00 -5.26
CA LEU A 47 20.21 0.56 -6.10
C LEU A 47 20.48 2.01 -6.55
N VAL A 48 21.52 2.69 -6.03
CA VAL A 48 21.86 4.06 -6.41
C VAL A 48 22.12 4.16 -7.91
N GLU A 49 23.01 3.34 -8.42
CA GLU A 49 23.41 3.38 -9.83
C GLU A 49 22.24 2.94 -10.76
N PRO A 50 21.57 1.79 -10.54
CA PRO A 50 20.51 1.34 -11.45
C PRO A 50 19.24 2.19 -11.39
N LEU A 51 18.92 2.85 -10.26
CA LEU A 51 17.68 3.63 -10.13
C LEU A 51 17.88 5.15 -10.28
N GLY A 52 19.07 5.67 -9.93
CA GLY A 52 19.46 7.08 -10.09
C GLY A 52 19.44 7.93 -8.82
N PRO A 53 18.43 7.85 -7.92
CA PRO A 53 18.39 8.70 -6.73
C PRO A 53 19.54 8.40 -5.76
N SER A 54 19.99 9.44 -5.05
CA SER A 54 21.08 9.31 -4.07
C SER A 54 20.75 8.31 -2.96
N LEU A 55 21.78 7.75 -2.32
CA LEU A 55 21.61 6.83 -1.19
C LEU A 55 20.76 7.44 -0.07
N GLY A 56 21.00 8.70 0.27
CA GLY A 56 20.21 9.39 1.31
C GLY A 56 18.73 9.47 0.98
N PHE A 57 18.39 9.78 -0.27
CA PHE A 57 17.00 9.79 -0.74
C PHE A 57 16.37 8.39 -0.65
N GLN A 58 17.07 7.35 -1.11
CA GLN A 58 16.53 5.98 -1.09
C GLN A 58 16.30 5.48 0.34
N VAL A 59 17.25 5.73 1.25
CA VAL A 59 17.11 5.36 2.67
C VAL A 59 15.94 6.10 3.32
N ALA A 60 15.82 7.41 3.11
CA ALA A 60 14.74 8.22 3.68
C ALA A 60 13.37 7.77 3.13
N HIS A 61 13.28 7.52 1.82
CA HIS A 61 12.06 7.02 1.19
C HIS A 61 11.66 5.64 1.71
N ALA A 62 12.60 4.69 1.77
CA ALA A 62 12.33 3.35 2.30
C ALA A 62 11.90 3.40 3.78
N ALA A 63 12.56 4.22 4.61
CA ALA A 63 12.17 4.40 6.01
C ALA A 63 10.74 4.96 6.15
N ALA A 64 10.36 5.94 5.33
CA ALA A 64 9.00 6.47 5.31
C ALA A 64 7.97 5.42 4.91
N LEU A 65 8.27 4.59 3.90
CA LEU A 65 7.39 3.49 3.47
C LEU A 65 7.27 2.39 4.53
N ILE A 66 8.33 2.09 5.29
CA ILE A 66 8.26 1.17 6.43
C ILE A 66 7.30 1.73 7.50
N GLY A 67 7.45 2.99 7.85
CA GLY A 67 6.55 3.67 8.78
C GLY A 67 5.10 3.64 8.33
N TYR A 68 4.84 3.94 7.05
CA TYR A 68 3.53 3.81 6.43
C TYR A 68 3.00 2.38 6.54
N GLY A 69 3.80 1.37 6.21
CA GLY A 69 3.42 -0.04 6.24
C GLY A 69 3.01 -0.50 7.64
N VAL A 70 3.81 -0.14 8.67
CA VAL A 70 3.49 -0.43 10.07
C VAL A 70 2.18 0.25 10.49
N LEU A 71 2.02 1.53 10.16
CA LEU A 71 0.81 2.30 10.48
C LEU A 71 -0.42 1.68 9.81
N ALA A 72 -0.34 1.33 8.53
CA ALA A 72 -1.42 0.67 7.79
C ALA A 72 -1.82 -0.65 8.44
N PHE A 73 -0.84 -1.48 8.80
CA PHE A 73 -1.08 -2.76 9.45
C PHE A 73 -1.79 -2.60 10.80
N VAL A 74 -1.36 -1.64 11.62
CA VAL A 74 -1.99 -1.33 12.91
C VAL A 74 -3.41 -0.79 12.71
N LEU A 75 -3.57 0.20 11.84
CA LEU A 75 -4.87 0.85 11.61
C LEU A 75 -5.88 -0.06 10.91
N SER A 76 -5.45 -1.07 10.17
CA SER A 76 -6.35 -2.09 9.61
C SER A 76 -7.12 -2.86 10.70
N ARG A 77 -6.64 -2.82 11.96
CA ARG A 77 -7.26 -3.44 13.14
C ARG A 77 -8.04 -2.48 14.04
N ALA A 78 -8.15 -1.22 13.64
CA ALA A 78 -8.86 -0.20 14.41
C ALA A 78 -10.36 -0.52 14.58
N ASP A 79 -11.01 0.13 15.55
CA ASP A 79 -12.45 -0.02 15.78
C ASP A 79 -13.25 0.35 14.53
N ARG A 80 -14.37 -0.35 14.31
CA ARG A 80 -15.24 -0.13 13.14
C ARG A 80 -15.69 1.33 13.01
N SER A 81 -15.93 2.01 14.12
CA SER A 81 -16.32 3.42 14.15
C SER A 81 -15.29 4.37 13.51
N LYS A 82 -14.00 4.00 13.53
CA LYS A 82 -12.89 4.78 12.99
C LYS A 82 -12.53 4.40 11.55
N LEU A 83 -12.92 3.20 11.11
CA LEU A 83 -12.50 2.66 9.80
C LEU A 83 -12.95 3.51 8.62
N GLY A 84 -14.10 4.17 8.71
CA GLY A 84 -14.56 5.07 7.64
C GLY A 84 -13.60 6.23 7.38
N ALA A 85 -13.14 6.90 8.44
CA ALA A 85 -12.18 8.00 8.34
C ALA A 85 -10.79 7.50 7.91
N ILE A 86 -10.34 6.36 8.49
CA ILE A 86 -9.09 5.71 8.13
C ILE A 86 -9.09 5.34 6.64
N GLY A 87 -10.17 4.73 6.14
CA GLY A 87 -10.30 4.37 4.73
C GLY A 87 -10.21 5.57 3.79
N VAL A 88 -10.88 6.69 4.12
CA VAL A 88 -10.75 7.93 3.34
C VAL A 88 -9.30 8.43 3.31
N ALA A 89 -8.61 8.43 4.45
CA ALA A 89 -7.22 8.86 4.53
C ALA A 89 -6.28 7.99 3.68
N TYR A 90 -6.46 6.65 3.72
CA TYR A 90 -5.64 5.73 2.93
C TYR A 90 -5.93 5.85 1.42
N ILE A 91 -7.18 6.00 1.01
CA ILE A 91 -7.55 6.24 -0.40
C ILE A 91 -6.90 7.53 -0.89
N ALA A 92 -7.05 8.62 -0.15
CA ALA A 92 -6.45 9.91 -0.50
C ALA A 92 -4.91 9.84 -0.55
N GLY A 93 -4.29 9.16 0.42
CA GLY A 93 -2.84 8.93 0.46
C GLY A 93 -2.34 8.13 -0.74
N ASN A 94 -3.02 7.05 -1.10
CA ASN A 94 -2.66 6.24 -2.26
C ASN A 94 -2.87 6.97 -3.59
N LEU A 95 -3.94 7.77 -3.74
CA LEU A 95 -4.14 8.61 -4.93
C LEU A 95 -3.06 9.69 -5.03
N LEU A 96 -2.70 10.33 -3.92
CA LEU A 96 -1.59 11.29 -3.90
C LEU A 96 -0.27 10.61 -4.27
N ALA A 97 0.02 9.44 -3.71
CA ALA A 97 1.21 8.66 -4.03
C ALA A 97 1.22 8.27 -5.53
N THR A 98 0.09 7.88 -6.11
CA THR A 98 -0.05 7.62 -7.55
C THR A 98 0.41 8.83 -8.36
N VAL A 99 -0.12 10.02 -8.05
CA VAL A 99 0.25 11.25 -8.76
C VAL A 99 1.74 11.56 -8.59
N LEU A 100 2.27 11.43 -7.37
CA LEU A 100 3.68 11.74 -7.08
C LEU A 100 4.63 10.77 -7.80
N TYR A 101 4.35 9.46 -7.80
CA TYR A 101 5.19 8.48 -8.48
C TYR A 101 5.16 8.65 -10.00
N VAL A 102 3.98 8.86 -10.59
CA VAL A 102 3.86 9.11 -12.04
C VAL A 102 4.54 10.42 -12.42
N ALA A 103 4.31 11.49 -11.66
CA ALA A 103 4.95 12.78 -11.89
C ALA A 103 6.48 12.70 -11.75
N ALA A 104 7.01 12.00 -10.74
CA ALA A 104 8.44 11.78 -10.60
C ALA A 104 9.05 11.09 -11.83
N GLY A 105 8.35 10.10 -12.39
CA GLY A 105 8.77 9.40 -13.60
C GLY A 105 8.74 10.27 -14.86
N VAL A 106 7.76 11.17 -14.99
CA VAL A 106 7.53 11.96 -16.20
C VAL A 106 8.28 13.30 -16.16
N MET A 107 8.24 14.01 -15.03
CA MET A 107 8.74 15.40 -14.93
C MET A 107 10.23 15.50 -14.62
N LYS A 108 10.91 14.38 -14.37
CA LYS A 108 12.36 14.29 -14.09
C LYS A 108 12.85 15.18 -12.94
N TRP A 109 11.99 15.53 -11.99
CA TRP A 109 12.38 16.30 -10.80
C TRP A 109 13.23 15.48 -9.80
N VAL A 110 13.17 14.15 -9.94
CA VAL A 110 14.09 13.21 -9.28
C VAL A 110 15.00 12.64 -10.38
N PRO A 111 16.31 12.50 -10.15
CA PRO A 111 17.26 11.99 -11.15
C PRO A 111 17.11 10.47 -11.33
N LEU A 112 16.03 10.05 -11.98
CA LEU A 112 15.71 8.65 -12.26
C LEU A 112 16.40 8.19 -13.54
N THR A 113 16.98 7.00 -13.51
CA THR A 113 17.35 6.24 -14.71
C THR A 113 16.09 5.70 -15.40
N THR A 114 16.24 5.05 -16.56
CA THR A 114 15.11 4.35 -17.21
C THR A 114 14.49 3.30 -16.29
N ALA A 115 15.31 2.53 -15.58
CA ALA A 115 14.79 1.54 -14.61
C ALA A 115 14.09 2.22 -13.43
N GLY A 116 14.64 3.34 -12.93
CA GLY A 116 14.00 4.15 -11.89
C GLY A 116 12.63 4.70 -12.32
N VAL A 117 12.52 5.21 -13.56
CA VAL A 117 11.24 5.66 -14.14
C VAL A 117 10.23 4.52 -14.22
N THR A 118 10.65 3.36 -14.74
CA THR A 118 9.79 2.18 -14.87
C THR A 118 9.27 1.74 -13.50
N LEU A 119 10.15 1.68 -12.50
CA LEU A 119 9.77 1.31 -11.13
C LEU A 119 8.83 2.34 -10.50
N SER A 120 9.09 3.64 -10.71
CA SER A 120 8.23 4.72 -10.22
C SER A 120 6.81 4.61 -10.81
N ILE A 121 6.68 4.39 -12.10
CA ILE A 121 5.37 4.20 -12.74
C ILE A 121 4.68 2.93 -12.22
N ALA A 122 5.42 1.83 -12.04
CA ALA A 122 4.86 0.59 -11.47
C ALA A 122 4.32 0.81 -10.05
N PHE A 123 5.03 1.57 -9.21
CA PHE A 123 4.52 1.96 -7.88
C PHE A 123 3.28 2.87 -7.99
N GLY A 124 3.22 3.78 -8.94
CA GLY A 124 2.03 4.59 -9.19
C GLY A 124 0.81 3.73 -9.55
N ILE A 125 0.99 2.73 -10.42
CA ILE A 125 -0.08 1.78 -10.76
C ILE A 125 -0.50 0.96 -9.53
N TYR A 126 0.46 0.47 -8.76
CA TYR A 126 0.19 -0.27 -7.52
C TYR A 126 -0.66 0.54 -6.54
N THR A 127 -0.29 1.79 -6.26
CA THR A 127 -1.03 2.66 -5.34
C THR A 127 -2.43 2.99 -5.85
N ALA A 128 -2.62 3.17 -7.17
CA ALA A 128 -3.94 3.32 -7.77
C ALA A 128 -4.82 2.09 -7.54
N VAL A 129 -4.30 0.88 -7.76
CA VAL A 129 -5.02 -0.37 -7.50
C VAL A 129 -5.38 -0.52 -6.01
N MET A 130 -4.46 -0.14 -5.10
CA MET A 130 -4.76 -0.16 -3.65
C MET A 130 -5.87 0.83 -3.30
N ALA A 131 -5.86 2.04 -3.88
CA ALA A 131 -6.92 3.02 -3.69
C ALA A 131 -8.29 2.46 -4.13
N ASP A 132 -8.36 1.77 -5.27
CA ASP A 132 -9.61 1.16 -5.77
C ASP A 132 -10.12 0.06 -4.83
N ILE A 133 -9.25 -0.85 -4.38
CA ILE A 133 -9.64 -1.91 -3.42
C ILE A 133 -10.18 -1.29 -2.13
N GLN A 134 -9.49 -0.27 -1.60
CA GLN A 134 -9.89 0.44 -0.40
C GLN A 134 -11.19 1.21 -0.60
N PHE A 135 -11.40 1.83 -1.76
CA PHE A 135 -12.64 2.53 -2.12
C PHE A 135 -13.84 1.56 -2.16
N LEU A 136 -13.69 0.41 -2.81
CA LEU A 136 -14.73 -0.62 -2.83
C LEU A 136 -15.04 -1.12 -1.42
N GLY A 137 -14.02 -1.31 -0.58
CA GLY A 137 -14.18 -1.67 0.83
C GLY A 137 -14.91 -0.59 1.64
N LEU A 138 -14.57 0.68 1.43
CA LEU A 138 -15.22 1.81 2.09
C LEU A 138 -16.68 1.96 1.65
N ARG A 139 -16.96 1.82 0.36
CA ARG A 139 -18.33 1.84 -0.18
C ARG A 139 -19.17 0.75 0.46
N ARG A 140 -18.65 -0.48 0.55
CA ARG A 140 -19.33 -1.61 1.20
C ARG A 140 -19.58 -1.37 2.69
N LEU A 141 -18.61 -0.77 3.40
CA LEU A 141 -18.77 -0.42 4.82
C LEU A 141 -19.91 0.58 5.04
N ARG A 142 -20.09 1.54 4.12
CA ARG A 142 -21.11 2.60 4.23
C ARG A 142 -22.52 2.16 3.81
N SER A 143 -22.63 1.08 3.05
CA SER A 143 -23.93 0.55 2.58
C SER A 143 -24.54 -0.51 3.52
N ALA A 144 -23.90 -0.81 4.65
CA ALA A 144 -24.33 -1.81 5.65
C ALA A 144 -24.73 -1.16 6.97
#